data_ecd317c673cc60470a2d83d9c0b3011a
#
_entry.id   ecd317c673cc60470a2d83d9c0b3011a
#
_cell.length_a   1.000
_cell.length_b   1.000
_cell.length_c   1.000
_cell.angle_alpha   90.00
_cell.angle_beta   90.00
_cell.angle_gamma   90.00
#
_symmetry.space_group_name_H-M   'P 1'
#
loop_
_entity.id
_entity.type
_entity.pdbx_description
1 polymer ?
#
loop_
_entity_poly.entity_id
_entity_poly.type
_entity_poly.pdbx_seq_one_letter_code
_entity_poly.pdbx_strand_id
1 'polypeptide(L)'
;MSAAPDARGSFLWGPLTPFALAVAVAAAAIDQAVKLWLLFELDLGARGPLPLAPFLMLNLTRNTGISYGLFPQEGPLGQWVLLALKAIAVVLLWIWLSRTTSRLAALSLGLIIGGAVGNAIDRFAYGAVVDFVLFHITTASFNFNWYVFNLADVAIVAGVIGLLFETLIGTGAAKAP
;
A
#
# COMPACT_ATOMS: atom_id res chain seq x y z
N MET A 1 19.33 -16.27 42.83
CA MET A 1 19.29 -15.15 41.85
C MET A 1 18.79 -15.72 40.52
N SER A 2 17.50 -15.57 40.27
CA SER A 2 16.92 -15.98 38.98
C SER A 2 17.18 -14.85 37.99
N ALA A 3 17.96 -15.13 36.93
CA ALA A 3 18.15 -14.19 35.83
C ALA A 3 16.80 -13.94 35.16
N ALA A 4 16.36 -12.68 35.10
CA ALA A 4 15.19 -12.29 34.31
C ALA A 4 15.42 -12.70 32.85
N PRO A 5 14.42 -13.27 32.15
CA PRO A 5 14.59 -13.63 30.76
C PRO A 5 14.92 -12.37 29.93
N ASP A 6 15.97 -12.46 29.15
CA ASP A 6 16.44 -11.41 28.25
C ASP A 6 15.29 -10.92 27.36
N ALA A 7 14.80 -9.72 27.64
CA ALA A 7 13.77 -9.02 26.86
C ALA A 7 14.33 -8.46 25.52
N ARG A 8 15.35 -9.11 24.96
CA ARG A 8 15.79 -8.84 23.60
C ARG A 8 14.82 -9.52 22.66
N GLY A 9 13.83 -8.75 22.17
CA GLY A 9 12.98 -9.18 21.07
C GLY A 9 13.83 -9.78 19.94
N SER A 10 13.34 -10.82 19.28
CA SER A 10 14.06 -11.38 18.14
C SER A 10 14.31 -10.28 17.12
N PHE A 11 15.40 -10.37 16.37
CA PHE A 11 15.77 -9.39 15.32
C PHE A 11 14.61 -9.06 14.35
N LEU A 12 13.67 -9.98 14.20
CA LEU A 12 12.51 -9.87 13.28
C LEU A 12 11.16 -9.69 14.01
N TRP A 13 11.13 -9.58 15.36
CA TRP A 13 9.87 -9.53 16.10
C TRP A 13 9.96 -8.58 17.29
N GLY A 14 9.26 -7.48 17.20
CA GLY A 14 9.17 -6.46 18.25
C GLY A 14 7.81 -6.41 18.94
N PRO A 15 7.64 -5.53 19.93
CA PRO A 15 6.45 -5.47 20.77
C PRO A 15 5.17 -5.08 20.00
N LEU A 16 5.30 -4.30 18.92
CA LEU A 16 4.18 -3.84 18.08
C LEU A 16 4.04 -4.64 16.78
N THR A 17 4.89 -5.64 16.53
CA THR A 17 4.80 -6.49 15.33
C THR A 17 3.45 -7.17 15.17
N PRO A 18 2.81 -7.76 16.20
CA PRO A 18 1.47 -8.37 16.06
C PRO A 18 0.40 -7.36 15.64
N PHE A 19 0.44 -6.16 16.20
CA PHE A 19 -0.48 -5.07 15.85
C PHE A 19 -0.31 -4.65 14.39
N ALA A 20 0.91 -4.36 13.97
CA ALA A 20 1.19 -3.95 12.59
C ALA A 20 0.92 -5.07 11.58
N LEU A 21 1.17 -6.34 11.94
CA LEU A 21 0.80 -7.49 11.12
C LEU A 21 -0.72 -7.58 10.91
N ALA A 22 -1.51 -7.39 11.97
CA ALA A 22 -2.96 -7.35 11.86
C ALA A 22 -3.44 -6.23 10.91
N VAL A 23 -2.83 -5.03 11.01
CA VAL A 23 -3.10 -3.91 10.10
C VAL A 23 -2.72 -4.26 8.65
N ALA A 24 -1.54 -4.86 8.44
CA ALA A 24 -1.08 -5.23 7.10
C ALA A 24 -1.98 -6.29 6.46
N VAL A 25 -2.37 -7.32 7.22
CA VAL A 25 -3.30 -8.35 6.74
C VAL A 25 -4.67 -7.75 6.42
N ALA A 26 -5.20 -6.88 7.29
CA ALA A 26 -6.47 -6.21 7.04
C ALA A 26 -6.43 -5.33 5.78
N ALA A 27 -5.38 -4.52 5.61
CA ALA A 27 -5.21 -3.66 4.43
C ALA A 27 -5.14 -4.49 3.13
N ALA A 28 -4.31 -5.54 3.10
CA ALA A 28 -4.19 -6.42 1.95
C ALA A 28 -5.50 -7.17 1.67
N ALA A 29 -6.18 -7.67 2.71
CA ALA A 29 -7.44 -8.41 2.56
C ALA A 29 -8.58 -7.52 2.03
N ILE A 30 -8.70 -6.28 2.53
CA ILE A 30 -9.70 -5.32 2.04
C ILE A 30 -9.43 -4.96 0.59
N ASP A 31 -8.18 -4.64 0.23
CA ASP A 31 -7.80 -4.35 -1.16
C ASP A 31 -8.15 -5.51 -2.09
N GLN A 32 -7.74 -6.72 -1.74
CA GLN A 32 -8.02 -7.90 -2.55
C GLN A 32 -9.51 -8.24 -2.63
N ALA A 33 -10.24 -8.13 -1.52
CA ALA A 33 -11.69 -8.36 -1.53
C ALA A 33 -12.43 -7.41 -2.47
N VAL A 34 -12.07 -6.11 -2.45
CA VAL A 34 -12.67 -5.12 -3.36
C VAL A 34 -12.29 -5.41 -4.82
N LYS A 35 -11.02 -5.73 -5.09
CA LYS A 35 -10.56 -6.09 -6.44
C LYS A 35 -11.30 -7.32 -6.99
N LEU A 36 -11.39 -8.39 -6.20
CA LEU A 36 -12.11 -9.59 -6.61
C LEU A 36 -13.59 -9.31 -6.87
N TRP A 37 -14.24 -8.55 -5.99
CA TRP A 37 -15.62 -8.14 -6.20
C TRP A 37 -15.81 -7.32 -7.47
N LEU A 38 -14.93 -6.35 -7.75
CA LEU A 38 -14.99 -5.53 -8.97
C LEU A 38 -14.74 -6.34 -10.24
N LEU A 39 -13.84 -7.33 -10.18
CA LEU A 39 -13.47 -8.14 -11.34
C LEU A 39 -14.51 -9.23 -11.65
N PHE A 40 -15.05 -9.91 -10.64
CA PHE A 40 -15.82 -11.14 -10.84
C PHE A 40 -17.32 -10.98 -10.55
N GLU A 41 -17.70 -10.17 -9.55
CA GLU A 41 -19.14 -9.97 -9.23
C GLU A 41 -19.71 -8.77 -10.00
N LEU A 42 -19.01 -7.64 -9.98
CA LEU A 42 -19.45 -6.45 -10.72
C LEU A 42 -19.15 -6.56 -12.21
N ASP A 43 -18.14 -7.36 -12.58
CA ASP A 43 -17.62 -7.46 -13.96
C ASP A 43 -17.32 -6.10 -14.59
N LEU A 44 -16.54 -5.29 -13.86
CA LEU A 44 -16.20 -3.93 -14.26
C LEU A 44 -15.54 -3.89 -15.65
N GLY A 45 -14.86 -4.97 -16.04
CA GLY A 45 -14.23 -5.09 -17.35
C GLY A 45 -15.23 -5.10 -18.50
N ALA A 46 -16.33 -5.84 -18.37
CA ALA A 46 -17.38 -5.91 -19.38
C ALA A 46 -18.35 -4.71 -19.31
N ARG A 47 -18.60 -4.19 -18.11
CA ARG A 47 -19.49 -3.02 -17.94
C ARG A 47 -18.90 -1.72 -18.43
N GLY A 48 -17.57 -1.60 -18.41
CA GLY A 48 -16.88 -0.35 -18.68
C GLY A 48 -16.92 0.64 -17.51
N PRO A 49 -16.47 1.89 -17.73
CA PRO A 49 -16.36 2.89 -16.67
C PRO A 49 -17.72 3.23 -16.03
N LEU A 50 -17.77 3.28 -14.70
CA LEU A 50 -18.97 3.57 -13.90
C LEU A 50 -18.75 4.85 -13.09
N PRO A 51 -19.53 5.92 -13.33
CA PRO A 51 -19.45 7.14 -12.52
C PRO A 51 -20.00 6.89 -11.11
N LEU A 52 -19.24 7.27 -10.08
CA LEU A 52 -19.65 7.23 -8.67
C LEU A 52 -20.04 8.63 -8.16
N ALA A 53 -19.34 9.65 -8.63
CA ALA A 53 -19.57 11.05 -8.29
C ALA A 53 -19.10 11.93 -9.47
N PRO A 54 -19.43 13.24 -9.49
CA PRO A 54 -19.01 14.14 -10.56
C PRO A 54 -17.49 14.19 -10.81
N PHE A 55 -16.70 13.77 -9.83
CA PHE A 55 -15.24 13.78 -9.85
C PHE A 55 -14.60 12.40 -9.63
N LEU A 56 -15.41 11.34 -9.49
CA LEU A 56 -14.94 10.00 -9.16
C LEU A 56 -15.60 8.95 -10.04
N MET A 57 -14.80 8.06 -10.63
CA MET A 57 -15.26 7.02 -11.53
C MET A 57 -14.55 5.70 -11.21
N LEU A 58 -15.25 4.58 -11.34
CA LEU A 58 -14.61 3.26 -11.44
C LEU A 58 -14.18 3.04 -12.89
N ASN A 59 -12.89 2.83 -13.10
CA ASN A 59 -12.32 2.59 -14.41
C ASN A 59 -11.21 1.53 -14.31
N LEU A 60 -11.46 0.34 -14.81
CA LEU A 60 -10.51 -0.77 -14.71
C LEU A 60 -9.27 -0.53 -15.56
N THR A 61 -8.11 -0.55 -14.93
CA THR A 61 -6.81 -0.43 -15.59
C THR A 61 -5.86 -1.51 -15.08
N ARG A 62 -5.08 -2.10 -15.98
CA ARG A 62 -4.01 -3.05 -15.66
C ARG A 62 -2.67 -2.33 -15.72
N ASN A 63 -2.09 -2.04 -14.57
CA ASN A 63 -0.83 -1.31 -14.42
C ASN A 63 0.36 -2.27 -14.43
N THR A 64 1.08 -2.33 -15.55
CA THR A 64 2.28 -3.15 -15.72
C THR A 64 3.56 -2.46 -15.27
N GLY A 65 3.53 -1.14 -14.99
CA GLY A 65 4.65 -0.34 -14.52
C GLY A 65 4.76 -0.20 -13.01
N ILE A 66 5.56 0.75 -12.57
CA ILE A 66 5.53 1.26 -11.19
C ILE A 66 4.35 2.22 -11.02
N SER A 67 4.20 2.80 -9.80
CA SER A 67 3.13 3.76 -9.52
C SER A 67 2.99 4.79 -10.62
N TYR A 68 1.77 5.11 -10.97
CA TYR A 68 1.41 6.04 -12.05
C TYR A 68 1.72 5.55 -13.48
N GLY A 69 1.92 4.23 -13.70
CA GLY A 69 2.25 3.69 -15.02
C GLY A 69 3.64 4.09 -15.53
N LEU A 70 4.51 4.64 -14.67
CA LEU A 70 5.88 4.96 -15.03
C LEU A 70 6.67 3.66 -15.28
N PHE A 71 7.58 3.71 -16.27
CA PHE A 71 8.41 2.59 -16.69
C PHE A 71 7.59 1.32 -16.95
N PRO A 72 6.65 1.34 -17.91
CA PRO A 72 5.87 0.16 -18.25
C PRO A 72 6.83 -0.98 -18.64
N GLN A 73 6.58 -2.15 -18.06
CA GLN A 73 7.39 -3.34 -18.32
C GLN A 73 6.55 -4.34 -19.12
N GLU A 74 6.84 -4.43 -20.40
CA GLU A 74 6.11 -5.30 -21.33
C GLU A 74 6.59 -6.76 -21.30
N GLY A 75 7.67 -7.05 -20.56
CA GLY A 75 8.27 -8.38 -20.50
C GLY A 75 8.21 -9.03 -19.10
N PRO A 76 8.24 -10.38 -19.03
CA PRO A 76 8.26 -11.10 -17.75
C PRO A 76 9.41 -10.67 -16.83
N LEU A 77 10.58 -10.38 -17.37
CA LEU A 77 11.75 -9.96 -16.60
C LEU A 77 11.48 -8.68 -15.82
N GLY A 78 10.87 -7.67 -16.45
CA GLY A 78 10.55 -6.41 -15.80
C GLY A 78 9.58 -6.59 -14.63
N GLN A 79 8.57 -7.45 -14.78
CA GLN A 79 7.63 -7.78 -13.70
C GLN A 79 8.32 -8.46 -12.52
N TRP A 80 9.24 -9.39 -12.78
CA TRP A 80 10.02 -10.04 -11.72
C TRP A 80 10.96 -9.07 -11.00
N VAL A 81 11.58 -8.15 -11.73
CA VAL A 81 12.42 -7.09 -11.12
C VAL A 81 11.58 -6.19 -10.21
N LEU A 82 10.40 -5.75 -10.66
CA LEU A 82 9.49 -4.93 -9.83
C LEU A 82 9.02 -5.70 -8.58
N LEU A 83 8.72 -6.98 -8.71
CA LEU A 83 8.32 -7.82 -7.60
C LEU A 83 9.47 -8.01 -6.59
N ALA A 84 10.69 -8.25 -7.07
CA ALA A 84 11.89 -8.38 -6.23
C ALA A 84 12.19 -7.08 -5.46
N LEU A 85 12.13 -5.92 -6.12
CA LEU A 85 12.32 -4.63 -5.46
C LEU A 85 11.27 -4.38 -4.35
N LYS A 86 10.01 -4.74 -4.60
CA LYS A 86 8.96 -4.65 -3.59
C LYS A 86 9.18 -5.62 -2.43
N ALA A 87 9.62 -6.84 -2.70
CA ALA A 87 9.95 -7.81 -1.65
C ALA A 87 11.09 -7.29 -0.76
N ILE A 88 12.14 -6.72 -1.36
CA ILE A 88 13.25 -6.10 -0.61
C ILE A 88 12.71 -4.95 0.26
N ALA A 89 11.90 -4.05 -0.30
CA ALA A 89 11.31 -2.94 0.45
C ALA A 89 10.47 -3.44 1.63
N VAL A 90 9.64 -4.46 1.45
CA VAL A 90 8.83 -5.07 2.52
C VAL A 90 9.71 -5.65 3.62
N VAL A 91 10.81 -6.34 3.27
CA VAL A 91 11.77 -6.88 4.25
C VAL A 91 12.42 -5.75 5.06
N LEU A 92 12.86 -4.67 4.42
CA LEU A 92 13.45 -3.52 5.10
C LEU A 92 12.44 -2.83 6.03
N LEU A 93 11.20 -2.64 5.58
CA LEU A 93 10.12 -2.08 6.40
C LEU A 93 9.77 -3.00 7.57
N TRP A 94 9.82 -4.32 7.39
CA TRP A 94 9.63 -5.28 8.46
C TRP A 94 10.72 -5.22 9.52
N ILE A 95 11.98 -5.10 9.12
CA ILE A 95 13.11 -4.92 10.03
C ILE A 95 12.96 -3.60 10.82
N TRP A 96 12.50 -2.54 10.18
CA TRP A 96 12.20 -1.28 10.86
C TRP A 96 11.05 -1.46 11.86
N LEU A 97 9.96 -2.09 11.43
CA LEU A 97 8.80 -2.39 12.29
C LEU A 97 9.18 -3.17 13.55
N SER A 98 10.06 -4.18 13.42
CA SER A 98 10.48 -5.00 14.58
C SER A 98 11.19 -4.19 15.67
N ARG A 99 11.67 -3.00 15.35
CA ARG A 99 12.40 -2.09 16.25
C ARG A 99 11.56 -0.90 16.72
N THR A 100 10.37 -0.71 16.16
CA THR A 100 9.53 0.44 16.52
C THR A 100 8.79 0.23 17.83
N THR A 101 8.68 1.31 18.61
CA THR A 101 7.92 1.36 19.87
C THR A 101 6.72 2.30 19.78
N SER A 102 6.61 3.05 18.69
CA SER A 102 5.49 3.95 18.43
C SER A 102 4.33 3.21 17.76
N ARG A 103 3.13 3.38 18.31
CA ARG A 103 1.90 2.82 17.71
C ARG A 103 1.57 3.46 16.37
N LEU A 104 1.86 4.77 16.19
CA LEU A 104 1.62 5.44 14.92
C LEU A 104 2.58 4.93 13.84
N ALA A 105 3.87 4.76 14.16
CA ALA A 105 4.81 4.14 13.23
C ALA A 105 4.42 2.69 12.90
N ALA A 106 4.01 1.90 13.89
CA ALA A 106 3.58 0.53 13.67
C ALA A 106 2.33 0.44 12.77
N LEU A 107 1.32 1.31 12.98
CA LEU A 107 0.16 1.46 12.11
C LEU A 107 0.57 1.80 10.69
N SER A 108 1.40 2.83 10.55
CA SER A 108 1.87 3.36 9.26
C SER A 108 2.68 2.31 8.47
N LEU A 109 3.62 1.63 9.13
CA LEU A 109 4.39 0.54 8.53
C LEU A 109 3.49 -0.64 8.15
N GLY A 110 2.49 -0.98 8.99
CA GLY A 110 1.50 -1.99 8.68
C GLY A 110 0.70 -1.67 7.42
N LEU A 111 0.25 -0.43 7.26
CA LEU A 111 -0.47 0.03 6.07
C LEU A 111 0.41 -0.04 4.81
N ILE A 112 1.68 0.41 4.89
CA ILE A 112 2.60 0.36 3.75
C ILE A 112 2.88 -1.09 3.36
N ILE A 113 3.19 -1.95 4.31
CA ILE A 113 3.47 -3.37 4.06
C ILE A 113 2.24 -4.05 3.46
N GLY A 114 1.04 -3.83 4.04
CA GLY A 114 -0.21 -4.42 3.57
C GLY A 114 -0.55 -3.99 2.14
N GLY A 115 -0.44 -2.71 1.82
CA GLY A 115 -0.65 -2.20 0.47
C GLY A 115 0.40 -2.74 -0.52
N ALA A 116 1.67 -2.80 -0.12
CA ALA A 116 2.72 -3.38 -0.96
C ALA A 116 2.47 -4.87 -1.27
N VAL A 117 2.00 -5.64 -0.27
CA VAL A 117 1.61 -7.04 -0.42
C VAL A 117 0.39 -7.18 -1.33
N GLY A 118 -0.68 -6.36 -1.14
CA GLY A 118 -1.86 -6.36 -2.00
C GLY A 118 -1.50 -6.18 -3.48
N ASN A 119 -0.71 -5.15 -3.78
CA ASN A 119 -0.21 -4.92 -5.15
C ASN A 119 0.77 -5.99 -5.65
N ALA A 120 1.48 -6.70 -4.77
CA ALA A 120 2.35 -7.81 -5.15
C ALA A 120 1.53 -9.06 -5.52
N ILE A 121 0.43 -9.33 -4.80
CA ILE A 121 -0.51 -10.41 -5.12
C ILE A 121 -1.05 -10.25 -6.54
N ASP A 122 -1.47 -9.05 -6.92
CA ASP A 122 -1.97 -8.78 -8.28
C ASP A 122 -0.92 -9.08 -9.34
N ARG A 123 0.32 -8.63 -9.14
CA ARG A 123 1.41 -8.90 -10.09
C ARG A 123 1.73 -10.37 -10.22
N PHE A 124 1.69 -11.10 -9.12
CA PHE A 124 1.90 -12.54 -9.14
C PHE A 124 0.75 -13.28 -9.85
N ALA A 125 -0.49 -12.87 -9.58
CA ALA A 125 -1.68 -13.54 -10.14
C ALA A 125 -1.98 -13.15 -11.58
N TYR A 126 -1.78 -11.87 -11.94
CA TYR A 126 -2.26 -11.30 -13.19
C TYR A 126 -1.16 -10.66 -14.05
N GLY A 127 0.08 -10.60 -13.59
CA GLY A 127 1.18 -9.91 -14.27
C GLY A 127 1.09 -8.37 -14.24
N ALA A 128 0.07 -7.81 -13.60
CA ALA A 128 -0.18 -6.38 -13.53
C ALA A 128 -0.93 -6.03 -12.24
N VAL A 129 -0.83 -4.79 -11.76
CA VAL A 129 -1.66 -4.31 -10.67
C VAL A 129 -3.05 -3.96 -11.20
N VAL A 130 -4.08 -4.31 -10.45
CA VAL A 130 -5.47 -3.98 -10.74
C VAL A 130 -5.78 -2.62 -10.12
N ASP A 131 -5.84 -1.58 -10.96
CA ASP A 131 -6.22 -0.22 -10.59
C ASP A 131 -7.64 0.06 -11.06
N PHE A 132 -8.45 0.79 -10.27
CA PHE A 132 -9.87 0.91 -10.57
C PHE A 132 -10.51 2.24 -10.16
N VAL A 133 -9.84 3.11 -9.42
CA VAL A 133 -10.39 4.42 -9.02
C VAL A 133 -9.75 5.51 -9.87
N LEU A 134 -10.55 6.22 -10.64
CA LEU A 134 -10.15 7.42 -11.37
C LEU A 134 -10.75 8.66 -10.72
N PHE A 135 -9.89 9.57 -10.27
CA PHE A 135 -10.31 10.93 -9.93
C PHE A 135 -10.16 11.82 -11.15
N HIS A 136 -11.22 12.56 -11.49
CA HIS A 136 -11.22 13.44 -12.64
C HIS A 136 -12.01 14.73 -12.36
N ILE A 137 -11.63 15.81 -13.05
CA ILE A 137 -12.37 17.08 -13.02
C ILE A 137 -12.59 17.49 -14.48
N THR A 138 -13.84 17.59 -14.89
CA THR A 138 -14.21 18.02 -16.24
C THR A 138 -15.14 19.23 -16.14
N THR A 139 -14.72 20.34 -16.74
CA THR A 139 -15.50 21.57 -16.88
C THR A 139 -15.55 21.98 -18.35
N ALA A 140 -16.28 23.02 -18.69
CA ALA A 140 -16.35 23.52 -20.07
C ALA A 140 -14.99 23.95 -20.65
N SER A 141 -14.03 24.34 -19.81
CA SER A 141 -12.71 24.87 -20.22
C SER A 141 -11.53 24.10 -19.67
N PHE A 142 -11.74 23.07 -18.83
CA PHE A 142 -10.66 22.34 -18.18
C PHE A 142 -11.02 20.86 -18.05
N ASN A 143 -10.07 19.99 -18.41
CA ASN A 143 -10.18 18.55 -18.24
C ASN A 143 -8.89 18.04 -17.57
N PHE A 144 -9.05 17.42 -16.39
CA PHE A 144 -7.99 16.84 -15.63
C PHE A 144 -8.37 15.43 -15.20
N ASN A 145 -7.54 14.46 -15.53
CA ASN A 145 -7.64 13.09 -15.07
C ASN A 145 -6.41 12.78 -14.21
N TRP A 146 -6.66 12.34 -12.97
CA TRP A 146 -5.60 11.75 -12.16
C TRP A 146 -5.28 10.35 -12.67
N TYR A 147 -4.21 9.77 -12.16
CA TYR A 147 -3.92 8.37 -12.44
C TYR A 147 -4.98 7.47 -11.81
N VAL A 148 -5.25 6.31 -12.47
CA VAL A 148 -6.09 5.28 -11.86
C VAL A 148 -5.30 4.61 -10.75
N PHE A 149 -5.91 4.42 -9.59
CA PHE A 149 -5.29 3.86 -8.40
C PHE A 149 -6.23 2.84 -7.70
N ASN A 150 -5.75 2.20 -6.65
CA ASN A 150 -6.47 1.19 -5.89
C ASN A 150 -6.38 1.43 -4.37
N LEU A 151 -7.01 0.58 -3.55
CA LEU A 151 -7.00 0.73 -2.09
C LEU A 151 -5.62 0.44 -1.48
N ALA A 152 -4.82 -0.43 -2.07
CA ALA A 152 -3.44 -0.65 -1.63
C ALA A 152 -2.59 0.62 -1.77
N ASP A 153 -2.78 1.40 -2.84
CA ASP A 153 -2.09 2.69 -3.02
C ASP A 153 -2.52 3.70 -1.96
N VAL A 154 -3.82 3.76 -1.65
CA VAL A 154 -4.33 4.59 -0.56
C VAL A 154 -3.70 4.20 0.78
N ALA A 155 -3.60 2.90 1.08
CA ALA A 155 -2.96 2.41 2.31
C ALA A 155 -1.48 2.81 2.37
N ILE A 156 -0.73 2.65 1.25
CA ILE A 156 0.68 3.05 1.17
C ILE A 156 0.82 4.56 1.43
N VAL A 157 0.04 5.39 0.75
CA VAL A 157 0.10 6.85 0.90
C VAL A 157 -0.27 7.27 2.32
N ALA A 158 -1.33 6.70 2.91
CA ALA A 158 -1.72 6.98 4.28
C ALA A 158 -0.62 6.59 5.28
N GLY A 159 0.02 5.43 5.08
CA GLY A 159 1.14 5.00 5.90
C GLY A 159 2.36 5.93 5.77
N VAL A 160 2.70 6.38 4.57
CA VAL A 160 3.79 7.34 4.35
C VAL A 160 3.50 8.68 5.05
N ILE A 161 2.27 9.19 4.91
CA ILE A 161 1.84 10.42 5.61
C ILE A 161 1.95 10.24 7.12
N GLY A 162 1.53 9.10 7.66
CA GLY A 162 1.62 8.80 9.10
C GLY A 162 3.07 8.77 9.61
N LEU A 163 4.02 8.18 8.86
CA LEU A 163 5.44 8.22 9.21
C LEU A 163 6.03 9.63 9.16
N LEU A 164 5.68 10.41 8.14
CA LEU A 164 6.12 11.80 8.04
C LEU A 164 5.59 12.64 9.20
N PHE A 165 4.31 12.49 9.53
CA PHE A 165 3.70 13.18 10.67
C PHE A 165 4.37 12.81 11.99
N GLU A 166 4.66 11.54 12.24
CA GLU A 166 5.37 11.10 13.43
C GLU A 166 6.77 11.69 13.53
N THR A 167 7.51 11.73 12.42
CA THR A 167 8.84 12.33 12.38
C THR A 167 8.79 13.82 12.75
N LEU A 168 7.80 14.55 12.27
CA LEU A 168 7.62 15.97 12.58
C LEU A 168 7.29 16.20 14.06
N ILE A 169 6.42 15.38 14.66
CA ILE A 169 6.07 15.50 16.09
C ILE A 169 7.24 15.04 16.97
N GLY A 170 7.89 13.92 16.64
CA GLY A 170 8.99 13.37 17.42
C GLY A 170 10.19 14.31 17.49
N THR A 171 10.49 15.05 16.43
CA THR A 171 11.53 16.07 16.44
C THR A 171 11.14 17.33 17.27
N GLY A 172 9.85 17.62 17.42
CA GLY A 172 9.34 18.68 18.28
C GLY A 172 9.53 18.38 19.77
N ALA A 173 9.27 17.14 20.19
CA ALA A 173 9.42 16.71 21.58
C ALA A 173 10.89 16.64 22.06
N ALA A 174 11.83 16.37 21.16
CA ALA A 174 13.26 16.32 21.46
C ALA A 174 13.94 17.70 21.58
N LYS A 175 13.25 18.79 21.25
CA LYS A 175 13.77 20.17 21.28
C LYS A 175 13.16 21.06 22.38
N ALA A 176 12.31 20.54 23.24
CA ALA A 176 11.84 21.28 24.40
C ALA A 176 12.93 21.25 25.50
N PRO A 177 13.45 22.40 25.97
CA PRO A 177 14.45 22.48 27.02
C PRO A 177 13.92 22.02 28.37
#